data_dc88cf660d0dcff09c3f05394141a173
#
_entry.id   dc88cf660d0dcff09c3f05394141a173
#
_cell.length_a   1.000
_cell.length_b   1.000
_cell.length_c   1.000
_cell.angle_alpha   90.00
_cell.angle_beta   90.00
_cell.angle_gamma   90.00
#
_symmetry.space_group_name_H-M   'P 1'
#
loop_
_entity.id
_entity.type
_entity.pdbx_description
1 polymer ?
#
loop_
_entity_poly.entity_id
_entity_poly.type
_entity_poly.pdbx_seq_one_letter_code
_entity_poly.pdbx_strand_id
1 'polypeptide(L)'
;MFEVRKIFDRTEGDVRLTAFETCGQVCSRQIDIETDGEVIKQVRYTGGCNGNTQGVAALVAGMKIDEAIARLEGIDCNGRGTSCPDQLARALKQL
;
A
#
# COMPACT_ATOMS: atom_id res chain seq x y z
N MET A 1 11.40 -8.34 8.45
CA MET A 1 11.42 -9.40 7.44
C MET A 1 10.48 -9.11 6.27
N PHE A 2 9.25 -8.71 6.55
CA PHE A 2 8.28 -8.38 5.49
C PHE A 2 8.07 -6.88 5.35
N GLU A 3 9.09 -6.11 5.61
CA GLU A 3 9.00 -4.66 5.61
C GLU A 3 9.04 -4.09 4.20
N VAL A 4 8.32 -2.99 4.01
CA VAL A 4 8.41 -2.20 2.80
C VAL A 4 9.41 -1.08 3.03
N ARG A 5 10.03 -0.60 1.95
CA ARG A 5 11.03 0.45 2.02
C ARG A 5 10.54 1.68 1.26
N LYS A 6 10.49 2.82 1.95
CA LYS A 6 10.11 4.08 1.32
C LYS A 6 11.23 4.52 0.37
N ILE A 7 10.89 4.70 -0.91
CA ILE A 7 11.84 5.10 -1.94
C ILE A 7 11.55 6.49 -2.49
N PHE A 8 10.39 7.07 -2.14
CA PHE A 8 10.01 8.40 -2.61
C PHE A 8 8.99 9.01 -1.64
N ASP A 9 9.14 10.30 -1.36
CA ASP A 9 8.21 11.03 -0.49
C ASP A 9 8.24 12.50 -0.87
N ARG A 10 7.12 13.01 -1.35
CA ARG A 10 6.99 14.40 -1.78
C ARG A 10 5.62 14.94 -1.41
N THR A 11 5.59 16.18 -0.92
CA THR A 11 4.34 16.86 -0.60
C THR A 11 4.17 18.05 -1.53
N GLU A 12 2.99 18.13 -2.15
CA GLU A 12 2.61 19.24 -3.01
C GLU A 12 1.26 19.78 -2.54
N GLY A 13 1.27 20.96 -1.89
CA GLY A 13 0.07 21.50 -1.28
C GLY A 13 -0.44 20.59 -0.18
N ASP A 14 -1.68 20.13 -0.31
CA ASP A 14 -2.31 19.23 0.66
C ASP A 14 -2.12 17.75 0.29
N VAL A 15 -1.48 17.47 -0.84
CA VAL A 15 -1.34 16.10 -1.35
C VAL A 15 0.08 15.60 -1.11
N ARG A 16 0.19 14.41 -0.57
CA ARG A 16 1.47 13.73 -0.36
C ARG A 16 1.56 12.53 -1.29
N LEU A 17 2.69 12.44 -1.98
CA LEU A 17 2.99 11.34 -2.90
C LEU A 17 4.13 10.53 -2.31
N THR A 18 3.89 9.25 -2.10
CA THR A 18 4.91 8.34 -1.57
C THR A 18 4.99 7.09 -2.43
N ALA A 19 6.17 6.48 -2.46
CA ALA A 19 6.37 5.20 -3.13
C ALA A 19 7.17 4.29 -2.23
N PHE A 20 6.80 3.03 -2.21
CA PHE A 20 7.43 2.01 -1.39
C PHE A 20 7.80 0.80 -2.23
N GLU A 21 8.99 0.29 -2.00
CA GLU A 21 9.43 -0.98 -2.58
C GLU A 21 8.92 -2.10 -1.67
N THR A 22 8.25 -3.08 -2.26
CA THR A 22 7.71 -4.22 -1.51
C THR A 22 8.81 -5.23 -1.21
N CYS A 23 8.58 -6.08 -0.21
CA CYS A 23 9.51 -7.17 0.07
C CYS A 23 9.43 -8.23 -1.04
N GLY A 24 10.44 -9.09 -1.14
CA GLY A 24 10.51 -10.11 -2.18
C GLY A 24 9.54 -11.26 -2.03
N GLN A 25 8.68 -11.24 -1.00
CA GLN A 25 7.73 -12.31 -0.70
C GLN A 25 6.37 -12.14 -1.35
N VAL A 26 6.16 -11.04 -2.07
CA VAL A 26 4.88 -10.74 -2.73
C VAL A 26 5.09 -10.55 -4.23
N CYS A 27 4.00 -10.64 -4.99
CA CYS A 27 4.05 -10.52 -6.45
C CYS A 27 4.32 -9.09 -6.92
N SER A 28 3.81 -8.09 -6.21
CA SER A 28 4.03 -6.69 -6.57
C SER A 28 5.46 -6.27 -6.21
N ARG A 29 5.96 -5.24 -6.89
CA ARG A 29 7.32 -4.72 -6.66
C ARG A 29 7.33 -3.35 -6.02
N GLN A 30 6.31 -2.55 -6.28
CA GLN A 30 6.25 -1.17 -5.80
C GLN A 30 4.81 -0.77 -5.55
N ILE A 31 4.62 0.08 -4.55
CA ILE A 31 3.31 0.65 -4.22
C ILE A 31 3.46 2.16 -4.21
N ASP A 32 2.69 2.85 -5.05
CA ASP A 32 2.62 4.30 -5.07
C ASP A 32 1.35 4.73 -4.36
N ILE A 33 1.47 5.64 -3.39
CA ILE A 33 0.34 6.07 -2.57
C ILE A 33 0.21 7.60 -2.64
N GLU A 34 -1.00 8.07 -2.95
CA GLU A 34 -1.33 9.47 -2.93
C GLU A 34 -2.32 9.70 -1.79
N THR A 35 -2.00 10.59 -0.86
CA THR A 35 -2.83 10.90 0.30
C THR A 35 -3.10 12.39 0.41
N ASP A 36 -4.23 12.73 1.03
CA ASP A 36 -4.60 14.10 1.37
C ASP A 36 -5.00 14.08 2.84
N GLY A 37 -4.10 14.56 3.71
CA GLY A 37 -4.30 14.46 5.15
C GLY A 37 -4.40 13.01 5.58
N GLU A 38 -5.54 12.63 6.15
CA GLU A 38 -5.77 11.27 6.65
C GLU A 38 -6.47 10.36 5.65
N VAL A 39 -6.73 10.85 4.43
CA VAL A 39 -7.50 10.12 3.42
C VAL A 39 -6.60 9.67 2.28
N ILE A 40 -6.78 8.43 1.85
CA ILE A 40 -6.10 7.87 0.69
C ILE A 40 -6.83 8.36 -0.56
N LYS A 41 -6.13 9.04 -1.46
CA LYS A 41 -6.72 9.47 -2.73
C LYS A 41 -6.56 8.42 -3.80
N GLN A 42 -5.39 7.78 -3.86
CA GLN A 42 -5.10 6.80 -4.89
C GLN A 42 -3.97 5.89 -4.46
N VAL A 43 -4.06 4.63 -4.87
CA VAL A 43 -2.99 3.65 -4.70
C VAL A 43 -2.75 2.99 -6.05
N ARG A 44 -1.48 2.77 -6.39
CA ARG A 44 -1.10 2.07 -7.60
C ARG A 44 -0.03 1.05 -7.28
N TYR A 45 -0.26 -0.18 -7.70
CA TYR A 45 0.74 -1.24 -7.61
C TYR A 45 1.48 -1.37 -8.94
N THR A 46 2.78 -1.63 -8.86
CA THR A 46 3.59 -2.02 -10.00
C THR A 46 3.89 -3.51 -9.89
N GLY A 47 3.44 -4.29 -10.87
CA GLY A 47 3.55 -5.74 -10.84
C GLY A 47 2.47 -6.37 -9.98
N GLY A 48 2.54 -7.68 -9.81
CA GLY A 48 1.63 -8.43 -8.96
C GLY A 48 0.44 -9.02 -9.69
N CYS A 49 -0.48 -9.58 -8.91
CA CYS A 49 -1.71 -10.19 -9.43
C CYS A 49 -2.66 -9.08 -9.85
N ASN A 50 -2.81 -8.90 -11.14
CA ASN A 50 -3.51 -7.76 -11.71
C ASN A 50 -4.89 -7.51 -11.10
N GLY A 51 -5.73 -8.54 -11.01
CA GLY A 51 -7.07 -8.40 -10.43
C GLY A 51 -7.05 -8.06 -8.96
N ASN A 52 -6.20 -8.73 -8.18
CA ASN A 52 -6.10 -8.52 -6.74
C ASN A 52 -5.58 -7.13 -6.40
N THR A 53 -4.49 -6.70 -7.04
CA THR A 53 -3.90 -5.40 -6.74
C THR A 53 -4.79 -4.26 -7.19
N GLN A 54 -5.45 -4.38 -8.33
CA GLN A 54 -6.41 -3.39 -8.80
C GLN A 54 -7.63 -3.31 -7.87
N GLY A 55 -8.11 -4.47 -7.40
CA GLY A 55 -9.24 -4.50 -6.48
C GLY A 55 -8.95 -3.81 -5.17
N VAL A 56 -7.79 -4.10 -4.58
CA VAL A 56 -7.37 -3.46 -3.33
C VAL A 56 -7.20 -1.95 -3.54
N ALA A 57 -6.53 -1.54 -4.61
CA ALA A 57 -6.32 -0.13 -4.92
C ALA A 57 -7.65 0.63 -5.06
N ALA A 58 -8.63 0.02 -5.72
CA ALA A 58 -9.94 0.62 -5.90
C ALA A 58 -10.72 0.73 -4.59
N LEU A 59 -10.63 -0.30 -3.74
CA LEU A 59 -11.35 -0.31 -2.47
C LEU A 59 -10.84 0.71 -1.47
N VAL A 60 -9.53 0.95 -1.43
CA VAL A 60 -8.95 1.87 -0.45
C VAL A 60 -9.02 3.34 -0.88
N ALA A 61 -9.29 3.62 -2.15
CA ALA A 61 -9.43 4.99 -2.62
C ALA A 61 -10.59 5.67 -1.89
N GLY A 62 -10.32 6.80 -1.24
CA GLY A 62 -11.31 7.52 -0.43
C GLY A 62 -11.39 7.06 1.01
N MET A 63 -10.67 6.01 1.38
CA MET A 63 -10.69 5.46 2.73
C MET A 63 -9.68 6.19 3.62
N LYS A 64 -9.98 6.28 4.91
CA LYS A 64 -9.01 6.82 5.87
C LYS A 64 -7.84 5.86 6.00
N ILE A 65 -6.64 6.42 6.19
CA ILE A 65 -5.41 5.64 6.33
C ILE A 65 -5.54 4.60 7.44
N ASP A 66 -6.00 5.02 8.62
CA ASP A 66 -6.15 4.11 9.77
C ASP A 66 -7.12 2.97 9.50
N GLU A 67 -8.19 3.25 8.80
CA GLU A 67 -9.18 2.23 8.44
C GLU A 67 -8.61 1.21 7.46
N ALA A 68 -7.87 1.69 6.46
CA ALA A 68 -7.21 0.80 5.50
C ALA A 68 -6.20 -0.11 6.19
N ILE A 69 -5.40 0.44 7.10
CA ILE A 69 -4.45 -0.35 7.88
C ILE A 69 -5.18 -1.45 8.64
N ALA A 70 -6.24 -1.09 9.36
CA ALA A 70 -6.99 -2.05 10.18
C ALA A 70 -7.57 -3.19 9.36
N ARG A 71 -8.00 -2.91 8.14
CA ARG A 71 -8.64 -3.92 7.28
C ARG A 71 -7.64 -4.80 6.54
N LEU A 72 -6.47 -4.29 6.22
CA LEU A 72 -5.51 -4.98 5.35
C LEU A 72 -4.35 -5.62 6.10
N GLU A 73 -4.06 -5.13 7.31
CA GLU A 73 -2.94 -5.62 8.09
C GLU A 73 -3.11 -7.09 8.43
N GLY A 74 -2.06 -7.87 8.21
CA GLY A 74 -2.05 -9.27 8.57
C GLY A 74 -2.66 -10.22 7.56
N ILE A 75 -3.17 -9.71 6.43
CA ILE A 75 -3.68 -10.60 5.38
C ILE A 75 -2.51 -11.39 4.81
N ASP A 76 -2.65 -12.70 4.84
CA ASP A 76 -1.60 -13.63 4.41
C ASP A 76 -1.93 -14.24 3.05
N CYS A 77 -0.91 -14.44 2.23
CA CYS A 77 -1.07 -15.06 0.92
C CYS A 77 -0.44 -16.46 0.95
N ASN A 78 -1.28 -17.48 1.11
CA ASN A 78 -0.87 -18.88 1.06
C ASN A 78 0.28 -19.24 2.02
N GLY A 79 0.24 -18.72 3.24
CA GLY A 79 1.23 -19.04 4.26
C GLY A 79 2.56 -18.33 4.12
N ARG A 80 2.63 -17.29 3.28
CA ARG A 80 3.88 -16.52 3.08
C ARG A 80 4.22 -15.58 4.23
N GLY A 81 3.25 -15.28 5.10
CA GLY A 81 3.41 -14.34 6.20
C GLY A 81 3.07 -12.91 5.84
N THR A 82 2.87 -12.61 4.57
CA THR A 82 2.48 -11.28 4.08
C THR A 82 1.74 -11.41 2.75
N SER A 83 1.26 -10.30 2.22
CA SER A 83 0.53 -10.26 0.96
C SER A 83 0.63 -8.85 0.38
N CYS A 84 0.16 -8.65 -0.86
CA CYS A 84 0.10 -7.30 -1.42
C CYS A 84 -0.77 -6.36 -0.56
N PRO A 85 -1.97 -6.76 -0.08
CA PRO A 85 -2.72 -5.94 0.87
C PRO A 85 -1.98 -5.65 2.17
N ASP A 86 -1.32 -6.65 2.76
CA ASP A 86 -0.55 -6.46 3.98
C ASP A 86 0.63 -5.52 3.75
N GLN A 87 1.30 -5.61 2.61
CA GLN A 87 2.39 -4.70 2.25
C GLN A 87 1.90 -3.26 2.16
N LEU A 88 0.70 -3.04 1.62
CA LEU A 88 0.09 -1.71 1.61
C LEU A 88 -0.13 -1.19 3.03
N ALA A 89 -0.66 -2.03 3.92
CA ALA A 89 -0.86 -1.64 5.32
C ALA A 89 0.46 -1.24 5.97
N ARG A 90 1.53 -1.99 5.72
CA ARG A 90 2.86 -1.68 6.24
C ARG A 90 3.39 -0.35 5.70
N ALA A 91 3.13 -0.07 4.43
CA ALA A 91 3.51 1.20 3.81
C ALA A 91 2.73 2.36 4.45
N LEU A 92 1.43 2.20 4.63
CA LEU A 92 0.58 3.23 5.24
C LEU A 92 1.01 3.56 6.68
N LYS A 93 1.51 2.57 7.41
CA LYS A 93 2.01 2.81 8.77
C LYS A 93 3.25 3.69 8.81
N GLN A 94 3.96 3.83 7.71
CA GLN A 94 5.16 4.67 7.63
C GLN A 94 4.86 6.11 7.22
N LEU A 95 3.62 6.45 6.95
CA LEU A 95 3.24 7.81 6.53
C LEU A 95 3.17 8.82 7.69
#